data_9e2d84314e0a1a6a5402d8a0559c87be
#
_entry.id   9e2d84314e0a1a6a5402d8a0559c87be
#
_cell.length_a   1.000
_cell.length_b   1.000
_cell.length_c   1.000
_cell.angle_alpha   90.00
_cell.angle_beta   90.00
_cell.angle_gamma   90.00
#
_symmetry.space_group_name_H-M   'P 1'
#
loop_
_entity.id
_entity.type
_entity.pdbx_description
1 polymer ?
#
loop_
_entity_poly.entity_id
_entity_poly.type
_entity_poly.pdbx_seq_one_letter_code
_entity_poly.pdbx_strand_id
1 'polypeptide(L)'
;MNIKRILPMEMNLYLKNIKYFNNQTKYNLRGNSDGNIRCFYMDAASYNNLGDQAIALSTELFLKDLFGANNVYVINETEVISYLNSLKKQIKSADVIVLSGGGNMGDLYPRYEAIRRLIIKTFLDNKIVVFPQTIDYTEDSYGKRELEKS
;
A
#
# COMPACT_ATOMS: atom_id res chain seq x y z
N MET A 1 23.60 15.18 -15.35
CA MET A 1 23.53 13.99 -14.46
C MET A 1 22.09 13.90 -13.91
N ASN A 2 21.37 12.82 -14.16
CA ASN A 2 19.95 12.75 -13.84
C ASN A 2 19.79 12.31 -12.37
N ILE A 3 19.53 13.25 -11.47
CA ILE A 3 19.41 13.05 -10.01
C ILE A 3 18.41 11.93 -9.65
N LYS A 4 17.43 11.63 -10.53
CA LYS A 4 16.44 10.56 -10.35
C LYS A 4 17.05 9.15 -10.26
N ARG A 5 18.30 8.94 -10.71
CA ARG A 5 19.01 7.65 -10.64
C ARG A 5 19.71 7.39 -9.31
N ILE A 6 19.82 8.39 -8.46
CA ILE A 6 20.60 8.34 -7.20
C ILE A 6 19.68 8.14 -6.00
N LEU A 7 18.41 8.52 -6.11
CA LEU A 7 17.47 8.45 -4.98
C LEU A 7 16.85 7.05 -4.88
N PRO A 8 16.67 6.54 -3.66
CA PRO A 8 15.88 5.34 -3.41
C PRO A 8 14.51 5.42 -4.08
N MET A 9 13.96 4.28 -4.49
CA MET A 9 12.69 4.24 -5.22
C MET A 9 11.55 4.84 -4.40
N GLU A 10 11.53 4.61 -3.09
CA GLU A 10 10.56 5.19 -2.17
C GLU A 10 10.61 6.73 -2.18
N MET A 11 11.80 7.30 -2.22
CA MET A 11 11.99 8.75 -2.31
C MET A 11 11.49 9.29 -3.65
N ASN A 12 11.74 8.57 -4.74
CA ASN A 12 11.21 8.94 -6.05
C ASN A 12 9.67 8.89 -6.10
N LEU A 13 9.07 7.88 -5.47
CA LEU A 13 7.62 7.76 -5.33
C LEU A 13 7.06 8.90 -4.45
N TYR A 14 7.72 9.20 -3.35
CA TYR A 14 7.36 10.30 -2.47
C TYR A 14 7.45 11.66 -3.18
N LEU A 15 8.51 11.91 -3.94
CA LEU A 15 8.67 13.15 -4.71
C LEU A 15 7.65 13.26 -5.86
N LYS A 16 7.28 12.16 -6.50
CA LYS A 16 6.18 12.14 -7.45
C LYS A 16 4.87 12.51 -6.76
N ASN A 17 4.64 11.97 -5.57
CA ASN A 17 3.46 12.29 -4.78
C ASN A 17 3.40 13.78 -4.44
N ILE A 18 4.52 14.41 -4.02
CA ILE A 18 4.59 15.86 -3.79
C ILE A 18 4.21 16.65 -5.04
N LYS A 19 4.59 16.19 -6.23
CA LYS A 19 4.24 16.82 -7.50
C LYS A 19 2.74 16.74 -7.83
N TYR A 20 2.07 15.65 -7.41
CA TYR A 20 0.61 15.48 -7.47
C TYR A 20 -0.14 16.22 -6.34
N PHE A 21 0.58 16.72 -5.33
CA PHE A 21 0.02 17.47 -4.21
C PHE A 21 -0.77 18.73 -4.60
N ASN A 22 -0.41 19.37 -5.71
CA ASN A 22 -1.10 20.58 -6.18
C ASN A 22 -2.45 20.29 -6.84
N ASN A 23 -2.75 19.03 -7.17
CA ASN A 23 -4.08 18.60 -7.58
C ASN A 23 -4.75 17.94 -6.38
N GLN A 24 -5.52 18.73 -5.63
CA GLN A 24 -6.27 18.35 -4.43
C GLN A 24 -7.40 17.35 -4.76
N THR A 25 -7.11 16.18 -5.25
CA THR A 25 -8.06 15.09 -5.27
C THR A 25 -8.13 14.52 -3.85
N LYS A 26 -9.13 14.95 -3.10
CA LYS A 26 -9.45 14.34 -1.81
C LYS A 26 -9.94 12.92 -2.07
N TYR A 27 -9.27 11.95 -1.49
CA TYR A 27 -9.88 10.63 -1.34
C TYR A 27 -11.09 10.81 -0.42
N ASN A 28 -12.28 10.57 -0.95
CA ASN A 28 -13.51 10.85 -0.22
C ASN A 28 -13.87 9.63 0.62
N LEU A 29 -13.32 9.56 1.84
CA LEU A 29 -13.76 8.55 2.80
C LEU A 29 -15.20 8.84 3.16
N ARG A 30 -16.10 7.90 2.90
CA ARG A 30 -17.47 7.95 3.42
C ARG A 30 -17.35 8.03 4.94
N GLY A 31 -18.01 9.03 5.52
CA GLY A 31 -17.97 9.20 6.97
C GLY A 31 -18.46 7.93 7.66
N ASN A 32 -17.65 7.40 8.56
CA ASN A 32 -18.09 6.33 9.44
C ASN A 32 -18.81 6.99 10.63
N SER A 33 -20.12 6.96 10.62
CA SER A 33 -20.97 7.48 11.70
C SER A 33 -21.04 6.55 12.91
N ASP A 34 -20.61 5.28 12.75
CA ASP A 34 -20.95 4.22 13.71
C ASP A 34 -19.86 3.94 14.74
N GLY A 35 -18.76 4.69 14.74
CA GLY A 35 -17.64 4.49 15.67
C GLY A 35 -16.86 3.19 15.48
N ASN A 36 -17.17 2.40 14.45
CA ASN A 36 -16.51 1.14 14.16
C ASN A 36 -15.06 1.33 13.64
N ILE A 37 -14.24 0.33 13.85
CA ILE A 37 -12.88 0.26 13.28
C ILE A 37 -13.00 0.17 11.75
N ARG A 38 -12.30 1.06 11.04
CA ARG A 38 -12.21 1.02 9.58
C ARG A 38 -11.00 0.19 9.17
N CYS A 39 -11.14 -0.51 8.06
CA CYS A 39 -10.10 -1.30 7.44
C CYS A 39 -9.72 -0.68 6.09
N PHE A 40 -8.46 -0.37 5.90
CA PHE A 40 -7.90 0.16 4.66
C PHE A 40 -7.07 -0.93 3.99
N TYR A 41 -7.68 -1.60 3.01
CA TYR A 41 -6.99 -2.55 2.17
C TYR A 41 -6.21 -1.80 1.10
N MET A 42 -4.91 -1.65 1.29
CA MET A 42 -4.02 -0.90 0.42
C MET A 42 -3.19 -1.82 -0.47
N ASP A 43 -2.74 -1.30 -1.61
CA ASP A 43 -1.94 -2.04 -2.60
C ASP A 43 -2.71 -3.20 -3.25
N ALA A 44 -4.04 -3.07 -3.36
CA ALA A 44 -4.87 -4.05 -4.06
C ALA A 44 -4.53 -4.07 -5.56
N ALA A 45 -4.38 -5.26 -6.13
CA ALA A 45 -4.05 -5.41 -7.55
C ALA A 45 -5.16 -4.87 -8.45
N SER A 46 -4.80 -4.00 -9.41
CA SER A 46 -5.72 -3.45 -10.42
C SER A 46 -5.25 -3.71 -11.86
N TYR A 47 -4.12 -4.37 -12.05
CA TYR A 47 -3.53 -4.68 -13.35
C TYR A 47 -4.02 -6.03 -13.91
N ASN A 48 -3.74 -6.29 -15.19
CA ASN A 48 -4.21 -7.46 -15.92
C ASN A 48 -3.46 -8.76 -15.55
N ASN A 49 -3.68 -9.24 -14.33
CA ASN A 49 -3.25 -10.55 -13.87
C ASN A 49 -4.41 -11.16 -13.08
N LEU A 50 -5.04 -12.18 -13.64
CA LEU A 50 -6.23 -12.82 -13.06
C LEU A 50 -5.94 -13.43 -11.68
N GLY A 51 -4.73 -13.98 -11.46
CA GLY A 51 -4.34 -14.53 -10.16
C GLY A 51 -4.31 -13.46 -9.08
N ASP A 52 -3.66 -12.34 -9.34
CA ASP A 52 -3.56 -11.24 -8.38
C ASP A 52 -4.92 -10.55 -8.17
N GLN A 53 -5.75 -10.45 -9.22
CA GLN A 53 -7.12 -9.94 -9.08
C GLN A 53 -8.00 -10.88 -8.24
N ALA A 54 -7.84 -12.20 -8.40
CA ALA A 54 -8.55 -13.17 -7.57
C ALA A 54 -8.14 -13.07 -6.10
N ILE A 55 -6.85 -12.89 -5.81
CA ILE A 55 -6.34 -12.64 -4.46
C ILE A 55 -6.93 -11.33 -3.91
N ALA A 56 -6.92 -10.25 -4.70
CA ALA A 56 -7.46 -8.96 -4.28
C ALA A 56 -8.96 -9.04 -3.94
N LEU A 57 -9.74 -9.69 -4.82
CA LEU A 57 -11.18 -9.86 -4.60
C LEU A 57 -11.48 -10.73 -3.37
N SER A 58 -10.76 -11.85 -3.22
CA SER A 58 -10.93 -12.75 -2.06
C SER A 58 -10.59 -12.04 -0.76
N THR A 59 -9.52 -11.26 -0.76
CA THR A 59 -9.12 -10.43 0.39
C THR A 59 -10.18 -9.39 0.72
N GLU A 60 -10.69 -8.69 -0.28
CA GLU A 60 -11.75 -7.69 -0.09
C GLU A 60 -13.01 -8.32 0.52
N LEU A 61 -13.46 -9.45 -0.01
CA LEU A 61 -14.63 -10.16 0.51
C LEU A 61 -14.43 -10.61 1.95
N PHE A 62 -13.28 -11.20 2.27
CA PHE A 62 -12.92 -11.60 3.62
C PHE A 62 -12.92 -10.41 4.60
N LEU A 63 -12.34 -9.29 4.19
CA LEU A 63 -12.29 -8.10 5.04
C LEU A 63 -13.67 -7.48 5.23
N LYS A 64 -14.52 -7.49 4.20
CA LYS A 64 -15.92 -7.03 4.31
C LYS A 64 -16.76 -7.89 5.25
N ASP A 65 -16.51 -9.19 5.27
CA ASP A 65 -17.14 -10.10 6.23
C ASP A 65 -16.68 -9.80 7.67
N LEU A 66 -15.39 -9.54 7.86
CA LEU A 66 -14.80 -9.30 9.18
C LEU A 66 -15.13 -7.92 9.76
N PHE A 67 -15.05 -6.85 8.97
CA PHE A 67 -15.19 -5.46 9.43
C PHE A 67 -16.55 -4.84 9.10
N GLY A 68 -17.35 -5.50 8.27
CA GLY A 68 -18.56 -4.93 7.66
C GLY A 68 -18.25 -4.17 6.37
N ALA A 69 -19.10 -4.34 5.37
CA ALA A 69 -18.87 -3.83 4.01
C ALA A 69 -18.67 -2.30 3.95
N ASN A 70 -19.32 -1.55 4.83
CA ASN A 70 -19.22 -0.08 4.88
C ASN A 70 -17.93 0.42 5.54
N ASN A 71 -17.21 -0.43 6.24
CA ASN A 71 -15.99 -0.09 6.97
C ASN A 71 -14.71 -0.49 6.23
N VAL A 72 -14.81 -1.13 5.05
CA VAL A 72 -13.66 -1.54 4.23
C VAL A 72 -13.49 -0.58 3.06
N TYR A 73 -12.28 -0.05 2.95
CA TYR A 73 -11.85 0.85 1.88
C TYR A 73 -10.75 0.15 1.08
N VAL A 74 -11.04 -0.18 -0.17
CA VAL A 74 -10.07 -0.80 -1.08
C VAL A 74 -9.37 0.29 -1.88
N ILE A 75 -8.04 0.31 -1.82
CA ILE A 75 -7.19 1.31 -2.45
C ILE A 75 -6.15 0.55 -3.27
N ASN A 76 -6.18 0.71 -4.58
CA ASN A 76 -5.25 0.02 -5.45
C ASN A 76 -3.85 0.66 -5.45
N GLU A 77 -2.87 -0.05 -6.01
CA GLU A 77 -1.46 0.34 -6.00
C GLU A 77 -1.17 1.71 -6.64
N THR A 78 -1.99 2.13 -7.60
CA THR A 78 -1.83 3.45 -8.25
C THR A 78 -2.46 4.57 -7.43
N GLU A 79 -3.56 4.28 -6.78
CA GLU A 79 -4.28 5.22 -5.91
C GLU A 79 -3.51 5.50 -4.62
N VAL A 80 -2.86 4.49 -4.03
CA VAL A 80 -2.04 4.68 -2.83
C VAL A 80 -1.05 5.83 -3.03
N ILE A 81 -0.29 5.82 -4.13
CA ILE A 81 0.72 6.85 -4.42
C ILE A 81 0.05 8.22 -4.61
N SER A 82 -1.10 8.25 -5.29
CA SER A 82 -1.80 9.49 -5.62
C SER A 82 -2.47 10.14 -4.41
N TYR A 83 -2.97 9.32 -3.49
CA TYR A 83 -3.77 9.80 -2.37
C TYR A 83 -3.11 9.69 -0.99
N LEU A 84 -1.86 9.21 -0.90
CA LEU A 84 -1.20 8.88 0.36
C LEU A 84 -1.31 9.99 1.42
N ASN A 85 -1.11 11.24 1.03
CA ASN A 85 -1.17 12.36 1.96
C ASN A 85 -2.61 12.74 2.36
N SER A 86 -3.56 12.54 1.46
CA SER A 86 -4.98 12.69 1.79
C SER A 86 -5.41 11.61 2.76
N LEU A 87 -4.98 10.38 2.53
CA LEU A 87 -5.22 9.22 3.40
C LEU A 87 -4.59 9.42 4.78
N LYS A 88 -3.32 9.88 4.83
CA LYS A 88 -2.62 10.16 6.10
C LYS A 88 -3.39 11.15 6.99
N LYS A 89 -4.08 12.12 6.41
CA LYS A 89 -4.89 13.09 7.16
C LYS A 89 -6.23 12.55 7.66
N GLN A 90 -6.73 11.48 7.05
CA GLN A 90 -8.07 10.96 7.28
C GLN A 90 -8.08 9.64 8.05
N ILE A 91 -7.00 8.85 7.96
CA ILE A 91 -6.82 7.59 8.68
C ILE A 91 -6.45 7.91 10.13
N LYS A 92 -7.16 7.31 11.05
CA LYS A 92 -6.94 7.45 12.50
C LYS A 92 -6.09 6.29 13.01
N SER A 93 -5.41 6.47 14.13
CA SER A 93 -4.55 5.43 14.74
C SER A 93 -5.29 4.13 15.11
N ALA A 94 -6.59 4.22 15.36
CA ALA A 94 -7.44 3.06 15.62
C ALA A 94 -7.81 2.26 14.37
N ASP A 95 -7.63 2.83 13.17
CA ASP A 95 -7.93 2.14 11.92
C ASP A 95 -6.87 1.07 11.60
N VAL A 96 -7.29 0.02 10.92
CA VAL A 96 -6.41 -1.08 10.51
C VAL A 96 -6.03 -0.93 9.04
N ILE A 97 -4.77 -1.12 8.73
CA ILE A 97 -4.24 -1.16 7.36
C ILE A 97 -3.93 -2.61 7.02
N VAL A 98 -4.40 -3.05 5.87
CA VAL A 98 -4.12 -4.37 5.33
C VAL A 98 -3.40 -4.21 4.01
N LEU A 99 -2.30 -4.94 3.82
CA LEU A 99 -1.55 -5.00 2.59
C LEU A 99 -1.82 -6.31 1.86
N SER A 100 -1.86 -6.25 0.53
CA SER A 100 -2.16 -7.39 -0.33
C SER A 100 -1.21 -8.56 -0.08
N GLY A 101 -1.74 -9.77 -0.17
CA GLY A 101 -0.96 -10.99 -0.29
C GLY A 101 -0.48 -11.24 -1.73
N GLY A 102 0.29 -12.31 -1.93
CA GLY A 102 0.70 -12.75 -3.26
C GLY A 102 2.20 -13.00 -3.42
N GLY A 103 2.73 -12.80 -4.61
CA GLY A 103 4.11 -13.13 -4.98
C GLY A 103 5.00 -11.92 -5.31
N ASN A 104 4.72 -10.75 -4.76
CA ASN A 104 5.40 -9.52 -5.15
C ASN A 104 6.27 -8.89 -4.04
N MET A 105 6.57 -9.65 -2.98
CA MET A 105 7.47 -9.21 -1.92
C MET A 105 8.90 -9.65 -2.23
N GLY A 106 9.80 -8.69 -2.31
CA GLY A 106 11.19 -8.95 -2.62
C GLY A 106 11.75 -8.00 -3.66
N ASP A 107 12.89 -8.37 -4.25
CA ASP A 107 13.62 -7.51 -5.20
C ASP A 107 13.23 -7.73 -6.67
N LEU A 108 12.43 -8.77 -6.96
CA LEU A 108 11.93 -9.03 -8.32
C LEU A 108 10.97 -7.92 -8.79
N TYR A 109 10.16 -7.37 -7.86
CA TYR A 109 9.21 -6.31 -8.14
C TYR A 109 9.46 -5.05 -7.30
N PRO A 110 10.58 -4.35 -7.50
CA PRO A 110 11.06 -3.30 -6.60
C PRO A 110 10.08 -2.13 -6.43
N ARG A 111 9.19 -1.90 -7.40
CA ARG A 111 8.15 -0.86 -7.28
C ARG A 111 7.11 -1.22 -6.22
N TYR A 112 6.65 -2.45 -6.20
CA TYR A 112 5.63 -2.90 -5.23
C TYR A 112 6.22 -2.92 -3.82
N GLU A 113 7.45 -3.39 -3.70
CA GLU A 113 8.18 -3.35 -2.44
C GLU A 113 8.35 -1.91 -1.92
N ALA A 114 8.69 -0.96 -2.80
CA ALA A 114 8.81 0.44 -2.44
C ALA A 114 7.47 1.06 -2.01
N ILE A 115 6.34 0.69 -2.65
CA ILE A 115 4.99 1.12 -2.24
C ILE A 115 4.67 0.59 -0.84
N ARG A 116 4.92 -0.69 -0.60
CA ARG A 116 4.68 -1.35 0.71
C ARG A 116 5.45 -0.65 1.82
N ARG A 117 6.75 -0.44 1.63
CA ARG A 117 7.60 0.29 2.59
C ARG A 117 7.13 1.71 2.82
N LEU A 118 6.66 2.39 1.76
CA LEU A 118 6.13 3.75 1.87
C LEU A 118 4.84 3.79 2.70
N ILE A 119 3.94 2.83 2.52
CA ILE A 119 2.73 2.69 3.35
C ILE A 119 3.14 2.47 4.81
N ILE A 120 3.99 1.50 5.08
CA ILE A 120 4.43 1.17 6.45
C ILE A 120 5.04 2.40 7.13
N LYS A 121 5.97 3.09 6.46
CA LYS A 121 6.62 4.31 6.99
C LYS A 121 5.64 5.47 7.21
N THR A 122 4.55 5.51 6.46
CA THR A 122 3.56 6.60 6.57
C THR A 122 2.60 6.40 7.73
N PHE A 123 2.31 5.14 8.08
CA PHE A 123 1.26 4.75 9.03
C PHE A 123 1.79 3.96 10.22
N LEU A 124 2.93 4.37 10.78
CA LEU A 124 3.59 3.68 11.91
C LEU A 124 2.72 3.58 13.17
N ASP A 125 1.77 4.49 13.34
CA ASP A 125 0.87 4.51 14.49
C ASP A 125 -0.35 3.59 14.32
N ASN A 126 -0.50 2.97 13.15
CA ASN A 126 -1.60 2.09 12.83
C ASN A 126 -1.21 0.62 12.99
N LYS A 127 -2.20 -0.24 13.26
CA LYS A 127 -2.04 -1.68 13.11
C LYS A 127 -1.96 -2.00 11.61
N ILE A 128 -0.83 -2.55 11.17
CA ILE A 128 -0.60 -2.97 9.79
C ILE A 128 -0.55 -4.50 9.75
N VAL A 129 -1.33 -5.09 8.86
CA VAL A 129 -1.36 -6.53 8.61
C VAL A 129 -0.95 -6.77 7.17
N VAL A 130 0.08 -7.54 6.96
CA VAL A 130 0.49 -8.02 5.63
C VAL A 130 -0.07 -9.42 5.44
N PHE A 131 -0.85 -9.63 4.39
CA PHE A 131 -1.38 -10.96 4.07
C PHE A 131 -0.25 -11.86 3.54
N PRO A 132 -0.43 -13.19 3.57
CA PRO A 132 0.62 -14.13 3.19
C PRO A 132 1.27 -13.79 1.86
N GLN A 133 2.60 -13.72 1.87
CA GLN A 133 3.44 -13.34 0.73
C GLN A 133 4.45 -14.44 0.43
N THR A 134 4.73 -14.65 -0.85
CA THR A 134 6.00 -15.26 -1.24
C THR A 134 7.08 -14.20 -1.14
N ILE A 135 8.14 -14.49 -0.41
CA ILE A 135 9.27 -13.60 -0.20
C ILE A 135 10.44 -14.13 -1.04
N ASP A 136 10.93 -13.34 -1.98
CA ASP A 136 12.03 -13.72 -2.85
C ASP A 136 13.02 -12.57 -3.01
N TYR A 137 14.25 -12.81 -2.55
CA TYR A 137 15.38 -11.89 -2.69
C TYR A 137 16.54 -12.61 -3.36
N THR A 138 17.14 -11.99 -4.37
CA THR A 138 18.33 -12.53 -5.02
C THR A 138 19.51 -12.59 -4.05
N GLU A 139 20.40 -13.57 -4.25
CA GLU A 139 21.59 -13.74 -3.41
C GLU A 139 22.71 -12.74 -3.72
N ASP A 140 22.53 -11.91 -4.74
CA ASP A 140 23.52 -10.91 -5.12
C ASP A 140 23.55 -9.71 -4.15
N SER A 141 24.44 -8.77 -4.41
CA SER A 141 24.62 -7.58 -3.57
C SER A 141 23.41 -6.66 -3.56
N TYR A 142 22.56 -6.73 -4.58
CA TYR A 142 21.33 -5.94 -4.65
C TYR A 142 20.24 -6.56 -3.76
N GLY A 143 19.98 -7.86 -3.93
CA GLY A 143 18.97 -8.57 -3.13
C GLY A 143 19.29 -8.55 -1.64
N LYS A 144 20.55 -8.73 -1.26
CA LYS A 144 21.00 -8.62 0.14
C LYS A 144 20.70 -7.24 0.73
N ARG A 145 21.00 -6.16 0.00
CA ARG A 145 20.69 -4.79 0.47
C ARG A 145 19.17 -4.50 0.54
N GLU A 146 18.40 -5.08 -0.35
CA GLU A 146 16.95 -4.90 -0.31
C GLU A 146 16.32 -5.68 0.85
N LEU A 147 16.83 -6.88 1.15
CA LEU A 147 16.42 -7.67 2.31
C LEU A 147 16.68 -6.94 3.63
N GLU A 148 17.83 -6.27 3.78
CA GLU A 148 18.16 -5.49 4.97
C GLU A 148 17.21 -4.29 5.20
N LYS A 149 16.47 -3.86 4.20
CA LYS A 149 15.51 -2.75 4.29
C LYS A 149 14.07 -3.20 4.58
N SER A 150 13.79 -4.49 4.38
CA SER A 150 12.45 -5.06 4.60
C SER A 150 12.24 -5.40 6.08
#